data_7083d661f04addc1a185fae6c749a517
#
_entry.id   7083d661f04addc1a185fae6c749a517
#
_cell.length_a   1.000
_cell.length_b   1.000
_cell.length_c   1.000
_cell.angle_alpha   90.00
_cell.angle_beta   90.00
_cell.angle_gamma   90.00
#
_symmetry.space_group_name_H-M   'P 1'
#
loop_
_entity.id
_entity.type
_entity.pdbx_description
1 polymer ?
#
loop_
_entity_poly.entity_id
_entity_poly.type
_entity_poly.pdbx_seq_one_letter_code
_entity_poly.pdbx_strand_id
1 'polypeptide(L)'
;VYDVVSDGDPDTFEAKVDALTRSGIEFLVIDTPGRDDPLARAAASRADTLVTPINDSFIDLDLIGQVDSETYKIKRPSFYAEVVWDARKTRAKTDGGTVDWVVLRNRLQHVEARNMRRVGDALAELSKRVGFRVIPGLGERVIYRELFPRGVTLLDLQELGELGISHIAARQELREMISGLALPEATANAA
;
A
#
# COMPACT_ATOMS: atom_id res chain seq x y z
N VAL A 1 17.38 4.11 -8.16
CA VAL A 1 17.48 3.15 -9.28
C VAL A 1 16.07 2.69 -9.62
N TYR A 2 15.73 2.67 -10.89
CA TYR A 2 14.43 2.20 -11.40
C TYR A 2 14.69 1.07 -12.40
N ASP A 3 14.01 -0.05 -12.25
CA ASP A 3 14.13 -1.20 -13.14
C ASP A 3 12.73 -1.79 -13.45
N VAL A 4 12.58 -2.41 -14.61
CA VAL A 4 11.31 -2.98 -15.09
C VAL A 4 11.50 -4.46 -15.38
N VAL A 5 10.57 -5.29 -14.91
CA VAL A 5 10.44 -6.69 -15.32
C VAL A 5 9.31 -6.78 -16.33
N SER A 6 9.64 -6.93 -17.59
CA SER A 6 8.69 -6.87 -18.71
C SER A 6 8.38 -8.22 -19.37
N ASP A 7 9.18 -9.25 -19.07
CA ASP A 7 9.04 -10.58 -19.65
C ASP A 7 7.94 -11.45 -19.02
N GLY A 8 7.37 -11.00 -17.90
CA GLY A 8 6.31 -11.72 -17.20
C GLY A 8 6.80 -12.97 -16.46
N ASP A 9 8.12 -13.17 -16.35
CA ASP A 9 8.72 -14.35 -15.75
C ASP A 9 9.02 -14.15 -14.26
N PRO A 10 8.41 -14.92 -13.33
CA PRO A 10 8.70 -14.86 -11.91
C PRO A 10 10.15 -15.16 -11.55
N ASP A 11 10.84 -16.04 -12.27
CA ASP A 11 12.23 -16.39 -11.96
C ASP A 11 13.17 -15.21 -12.26
N THR A 12 12.93 -14.48 -13.35
CA THR A 12 13.64 -13.23 -13.67
C THR A 12 13.37 -12.16 -12.58
N PHE A 13 12.15 -12.04 -12.10
CA PHE A 13 11.79 -11.13 -11.01
C PHE A 13 12.56 -11.47 -9.73
N GLU A 14 12.53 -12.73 -9.30
CA GLU A 14 13.22 -13.19 -8.10
C GLU A 14 14.74 -12.94 -8.18
N ALA A 15 15.36 -13.25 -9.31
CA ALA A 15 16.79 -12.99 -9.52
C ALA A 15 17.14 -11.51 -9.40
N LYS A 16 16.28 -10.60 -9.90
CA LYS A 16 16.47 -9.15 -9.77
C LYS A 16 16.31 -8.68 -8.33
N VAL A 17 15.27 -9.13 -7.63
CA VAL A 17 15.06 -8.80 -6.20
C VAL A 17 16.26 -9.24 -5.38
N ASP A 18 16.77 -10.45 -5.58
CA ASP A 18 17.92 -10.97 -4.88
C ASP A 18 19.21 -10.18 -5.20
N ALA A 19 19.39 -9.77 -6.44
CA ALA A 19 20.54 -8.93 -6.84
C ALA A 19 20.50 -7.56 -6.15
N LEU A 20 19.32 -6.92 -6.12
CA LEU A 20 19.13 -5.62 -5.46
C LEU A 20 19.33 -5.73 -3.95
N THR A 21 18.79 -6.77 -3.32
CA THR A 21 18.97 -7.00 -1.88
C THR A 21 20.46 -7.18 -1.53
N ARG A 22 21.21 -7.93 -2.34
CA ARG A 22 22.67 -8.10 -2.14
C ARG A 22 23.49 -6.83 -2.39
N SER A 23 22.94 -5.85 -3.13
CA SER A 23 23.63 -4.58 -3.37
C SER A 23 23.59 -3.59 -2.20
N GLY A 24 22.96 -3.97 -1.08
CA GLY A 24 22.86 -3.14 0.12
C GLY A 24 21.79 -2.07 0.07
N ILE A 25 20.77 -2.24 -0.77
CA ILE A 25 19.58 -1.37 -0.78
C ILE A 25 18.79 -1.57 0.52
N GLU A 26 18.52 -0.48 1.23
CA GLU A 26 17.74 -0.52 2.48
C GLU A 26 16.25 -0.73 2.25
N PHE A 27 15.70 -0.08 1.20
CA PHE A 27 14.31 -0.18 0.83
C PHE A 27 14.15 -0.47 -0.66
N LEU A 28 13.34 -1.48 -0.97
CA LEU A 28 12.91 -1.81 -2.34
C LEU A 28 11.40 -1.62 -2.43
N VAL A 29 10.97 -0.70 -3.30
CA VAL A 29 9.55 -0.50 -3.60
C VAL A 29 9.22 -1.23 -4.90
N ILE A 30 8.24 -2.15 -4.83
CA ILE A 30 7.80 -2.94 -5.98
C ILE A 30 6.39 -2.47 -6.35
N ASP A 31 6.27 -1.82 -7.50
CA ASP A 31 4.96 -1.43 -8.06
C ASP A 31 4.46 -2.55 -8.96
N THR A 32 3.25 -3.04 -8.68
CA THR A 32 2.64 -4.16 -9.40
C THR A 32 1.38 -3.71 -10.15
N PRO A 33 1.08 -4.29 -11.31
CA PRO A 33 -0.18 -4.02 -11.98
C PRO A 33 -1.37 -4.43 -11.11
N GLY A 34 -2.47 -3.67 -11.17
CA GLY A 34 -3.70 -3.92 -10.40
C GLY A 34 -4.52 -5.11 -10.90
N ARG A 35 -3.87 -6.16 -11.42
CA ARG A 35 -4.48 -7.40 -11.86
C ARG A 35 -3.80 -8.60 -11.20
N ASP A 36 -4.51 -9.71 -11.14
CA ASP A 36 -3.93 -10.96 -10.69
C ASP A 36 -3.07 -11.58 -11.80
N ASP A 37 -1.77 -11.62 -11.57
CA ASP A 37 -0.82 -12.29 -12.44
C ASP A 37 0.33 -12.92 -11.63
N PRO A 38 1.13 -13.81 -12.25
CA PRO A 38 2.22 -14.51 -11.56
C PRO A 38 3.25 -13.58 -10.92
N LEU A 39 3.60 -12.46 -11.57
CA LEU A 39 4.57 -11.49 -11.03
C LEU A 39 4.01 -10.76 -9.79
N ALA A 40 2.74 -10.35 -9.83
CA ALA A 40 2.09 -9.71 -8.68
C ALA A 40 2.04 -10.67 -7.48
N ARG A 41 1.81 -11.96 -7.71
CA ARG A 41 1.85 -13.00 -6.65
C ARG A 41 3.25 -13.23 -6.10
N ALA A 42 4.26 -13.29 -6.97
CA ALA A 42 5.66 -13.40 -6.56
C ALA A 42 6.06 -12.18 -5.73
N ALA A 43 5.77 -10.97 -6.19
CA ALA A 43 6.03 -9.73 -5.46
C ALA A 43 5.36 -9.72 -4.09
N ALA A 44 4.07 -10.11 -3.99
CA ALA A 44 3.35 -10.18 -2.73
C ALA A 44 3.98 -11.17 -1.74
N SER A 45 4.50 -12.30 -2.21
CA SER A 45 5.15 -13.30 -1.34
C SER A 45 6.56 -12.90 -0.89
N ARG A 46 7.22 -12.00 -1.64
CA ARG A 46 8.56 -11.47 -1.29
C ARG A 46 8.50 -10.24 -0.40
N ALA A 47 7.38 -9.55 -0.38
CA ALA A 47 7.23 -8.30 0.36
C ALA A 47 7.28 -8.52 1.88
N ASP A 48 8.01 -7.67 2.61
CA ASP A 48 7.90 -7.56 4.06
C ASP A 48 6.63 -6.80 4.44
N THR A 49 6.32 -5.74 3.68
CA THR A 49 5.09 -4.95 3.82
C THR A 49 4.36 -4.88 2.49
N LEU A 50 3.13 -5.37 2.45
CA LEU A 50 2.23 -5.25 1.30
C LEU A 50 1.25 -4.12 1.52
N VAL A 51 1.33 -3.06 0.70
CA VAL A 51 0.44 -1.90 0.78
C VAL A 51 -0.65 -2.01 -0.27
N THR A 52 -1.91 -1.98 0.16
CA THR A 52 -3.08 -1.98 -0.73
C THR A 52 -3.81 -0.64 -0.63
N PRO A 53 -3.60 0.28 -1.58
CA PRO A 53 -4.39 1.49 -1.65
C PRO A 53 -5.79 1.19 -2.18
N ILE A 54 -6.80 1.70 -1.50
CA ILE A 54 -8.21 1.63 -1.92
C ILE A 54 -8.84 3.02 -1.89
N ASN A 55 -9.77 3.29 -2.80
CA ASN A 55 -10.57 4.50 -2.69
C ASN A 55 -11.65 4.32 -1.61
N ASP A 56 -12.25 5.41 -1.18
CA ASP A 56 -13.28 5.42 -0.14
C ASP A 56 -14.64 4.98 -0.70
N SER A 57 -14.69 3.76 -1.21
CA SER A 57 -15.80 3.18 -1.94
C SER A 57 -16.07 1.72 -1.53
N PHE A 58 -17.35 1.35 -1.44
CA PHE A 58 -17.73 -0.06 -1.24
C PHE A 58 -17.33 -0.95 -2.42
N ILE A 59 -17.16 -0.39 -3.62
CA ILE A 59 -16.68 -1.14 -4.79
C ILE A 59 -15.25 -1.61 -4.56
N ASP A 60 -14.39 -0.72 -4.07
CA ASP A 60 -12.99 -1.07 -3.79
C ASP A 60 -12.90 -1.98 -2.55
N LEU A 61 -13.75 -1.76 -1.55
CA LEU A 61 -13.82 -2.62 -0.38
C LEU A 61 -14.21 -4.06 -0.74
N ASP A 62 -15.08 -4.25 -1.73
CA ASP A 62 -15.51 -5.58 -2.21
C ASP A 62 -14.35 -6.41 -2.80
N LEU A 63 -13.27 -5.76 -3.23
CA LEU A 63 -12.04 -6.46 -3.65
C LEU A 63 -11.35 -7.19 -2.49
N ILE A 64 -11.49 -6.68 -1.27
CA ILE A 64 -10.90 -7.28 -0.06
C ILE A 64 -11.90 -8.17 0.66
N GLY A 65 -13.18 -7.76 0.72
CA GLY A 65 -14.23 -8.52 1.38
C GLY A 65 -15.62 -8.14 0.91
N GLN A 66 -16.43 -9.15 0.60
CA GLN A 66 -17.79 -8.96 0.14
C GLN A 66 -18.67 -8.37 1.24
N VAL A 67 -19.35 -7.29 0.91
CA VAL A 67 -20.24 -6.54 1.80
C VAL A 67 -21.71 -6.87 1.49
N ASP A 68 -22.49 -7.05 2.52
CA ASP A 68 -23.95 -7.15 2.41
C ASP A 68 -24.55 -5.79 2.02
N SER A 69 -25.34 -5.74 0.96
CA SER A 69 -25.88 -4.49 0.42
C SER A 69 -26.88 -3.78 1.33
N GLU A 70 -27.55 -4.49 2.23
CA GLU A 70 -28.56 -3.93 3.12
C GLU A 70 -27.99 -3.56 4.49
N THR A 71 -27.16 -4.45 5.04
CA THR A 71 -26.64 -4.31 6.40
C THR A 71 -25.24 -3.68 6.45
N TYR A 72 -24.55 -3.58 5.30
CA TYR A 72 -23.15 -3.15 5.17
C TYR A 72 -22.16 -3.98 5.99
N LYS A 73 -22.55 -5.20 6.38
CA LYS A 73 -21.68 -6.12 7.11
C LYS A 73 -20.88 -7.00 6.16
N ILE A 74 -19.69 -7.38 6.61
CA ILE A 74 -18.83 -8.28 5.85
C ILE A 74 -19.40 -9.69 5.86
N LYS A 75 -19.66 -10.25 4.66
CA LYS A 75 -20.11 -11.63 4.45
C LYS A 75 -18.93 -12.59 4.49
N ARG A 76 -17.94 -12.36 3.65
CA ARG A 76 -16.74 -13.21 3.50
C ARG A 76 -15.57 -12.43 2.93
N PRO A 77 -14.31 -12.91 3.12
CA PRO A 77 -13.17 -12.43 2.37
C PRO A 77 -13.40 -12.60 0.87
N SER A 78 -12.80 -11.75 0.06
CA SER A 78 -12.84 -11.88 -1.40
C SER A 78 -11.52 -12.42 -1.95
N PHE A 79 -11.48 -12.59 -3.26
CA PHE A 79 -10.34 -13.19 -3.96
C PHE A 79 -8.99 -12.55 -3.62
N TYR A 80 -8.94 -11.21 -3.50
CA TYR A 80 -7.67 -10.55 -3.19
C TYR A 80 -7.15 -10.90 -1.79
N ALA A 81 -8.04 -11.04 -0.82
CA ALA A 81 -7.66 -11.51 0.50
C ALA A 81 -7.08 -12.94 0.47
N GLU A 82 -7.61 -13.81 -0.39
CA GLU A 82 -7.07 -15.16 -0.60
C GLU A 82 -5.65 -15.12 -1.20
N VAL A 83 -5.40 -14.23 -2.18
CA VAL A 83 -4.06 -14.02 -2.76
C VAL A 83 -3.05 -13.62 -1.67
N VAL A 84 -3.41 -12.69 -0.80
CA VAL A 84 -2.52 -12.27 0.30
C VAL A 84 -2.30 -13.39 1.31
N TRP A 85 -3.31 -14.20 1.59
CA TRP A 85 -3.17 -15.37 2.45
C TRP A 85 -2.21 -16.41 1.87
N ASP A 86 -2.28 -16.64 0.58
CA ASP A 86 -1.35 -17.55 -0.12
C ASP A 86 0.08 -16.99 -0.13
N ALA A 87 0.25 -15.68 -0.31
CA ALA A 87 1.54 -15.01 -0.18
C ALA A 87 2.15 -15.22 1.21
N ARG A 88 1.37 -15.04 2.28
CA ARG A 88 1.80 -15.30 3.66
C ARG A 88 2.21 -16.75 3.88
N LYS A 89 1.44 -17.71 3.38
CA LYS A 89 1.79 -19.15 3.47
C LYS A 89 3.09 -19.46 2.74
N THR A 90 3.27 -18.88 1.54
CA THR A 90 4.50 -19.04 0.76
C THR A 90 5.68 -18.47 1.52
N ARG A 91 5.58 -17.23 2.03
CA ARG A 91 6.63 -16.59 2.83
C ARG A 91 7.00 -17.42 4.05
N ALA A 92 6.01 -17.89 4.82
CA ALA A 92 6.25 -18.72 6.00
C ALA A 92 6.96 -20.03 5.70
N LYS A 93 6.71 -20.63 4.52
CA LYS A 93 7.41 -21.85 4.08
C LYS A 93 8.82 -21.58 3.58
N THR A 94 9.06 -20.42 2.96
CA THR A 94 10.33 -20.09 2.33
C THR A 94 11.39 -19.68 3.35
N ASP A 95 11.07 -18.81 4.30
CA ASP A 95 12.02 -18.23 5.24
C ASP A 95 11.50 -18.10 6.68
N GLY A 96 10.31 -18.61 6.97
CA GLY A 96 9.65 -18.51 8.27
C GLY A 96 9.06 -17.12 8.58
N GLY A 97 9.12 -16.19 7.61
CA GLY A 97 8.62 -14.83 7.74
C GLY A 97 7.11 -14.71 7.54
N THR A 98 6.64 -13.49 7.55
CA THR A 98 5.26 -13.15 7.24
C THR A 98 5.20 -11.86 6.44
N VAL A 99 4.07 -11.61 5.79
CA VAL A 99 3.78 -10.37 5.06
C VAL A 99 2.90 -9.49 5.94
N ASP A 100 3.37 -8.30 6.32
CA ASP A 100 2.54 -7.31 6.98
C ASP A 100 1.64 -6.63 5.94
N TRP A 101 0.36 -6.97 5.99
CA TRP A 101 -0.60 -6.41 5.05
C TRP A 101 -1.21 -5.12 5.58
N VAL A 102 -1.02 -4.04 4.86
CA VAL A 102 -1.47 -2.68 5.19
C VAL A 102 -2.47 -2.22 4.14
N VAL A 103 -3.63 -1.76 4.59
CA VAL A 103 -4.65 -1.13 3.73
C VAL A 103 -4.64 0.37 3.98
N LEU A 104 -4.51 1.13 2.90
CA LEU A 104 -4.45 2.58 2.88
C LEU A 104 -5.66 3.14 2.13
N ARG A 105 -6.45 3.98 2.79
CA ARG A 105 -7.53 4.71 2.11
C ARG A 105 -6.96 5.88 1.32
N ASN A 106 -7.33 5.98 0.06
CA ASN A 106 -6.84 7.02 -0.85
C ASN A 106 -8.00 7.89 -1.36
N ARG A 107 -7.68 9.10 -1.80
CA ARG A 107 -8.64 10.08 -2.34
C ARG A 107 -9.82 10.35 -1.40
N LEU A 108 -9.54 10.49 -0.11
CA LEU A 108 -10.56 10.81 0.88
C LEU A 108 -11.19 12.17 0.57
N GLN A 109 -12.52 12.20 0.43
CA GLN A 109 -13.28 13.41 0.17
C GLN A 109 -14.05 13.83 1.42
N HIS A 110 -13.93 15.09 1.81
CA HIS A 110 -14.61 15.61 3.00
C HIS A 110 -16.14 15.73 2.84
N VAL A 111 -16.65 15.70 1.61
CA VAL A 111 -18.06 15.98 1.30
C VAL A 111 -18.98 14.81 1.67
N GLU A 112 -18.52 13.57 1.68
CA GLU A 112 -19.32 12.37 1.94
C GLU A 112 -19.06 11.72 3.31
N ALA A 113 -19.04 12.51 4.37
CA ALA A 113 -18.67 12.05 5.72
C ALA A 113 -19.44 10.81 6.21
N ARG A 114 -20.70 10.60 5.78
CA ARG A 114 -21.50 9.44 6.17
C ARG A 114 -21.05 8.16 5.48
N ASN A 115 -20.75 8.21 4.19
CA ASN A 115 -20.22 7.07 3.43
C ASN A 115 -18.82 6.71 3.92
N MET A 116 -18.00 7.72 4.12
CA MET A 116 -16.63 7.59 4.64
C MET A 116 -16.58 6.88 5.99
N ARG A 117 -17.52 7.16 6.90
CA ARG A 117 -17.63 6.45 8.19
C ARG A 117 -18.01 4.98 7.99
N ARG A 118 -19.02 4.70 7.15
CA ARG A 118 -19.47 3.33 6.87
C ARG A 118 -18.38 2.46 6.25
N VAL A 119 -17.63 3.00 5.28
CA VAL A 119 -16.48 2.30 4.69
C VAL A 119 -15.40 2.08 5.75
N GLY A 120 -15.13 3.07 6.58
CA GLY A 120 -14.19 2.95 7.70
C GLY A 120 -14.57 1.86 8.70
N ASP A 121 -15.84 1.81 9.11
CA ASP A 121 -16.37 0.80 10.03
C ASP A 121 -16.28 -0.61 9.42
N ALA A 122 -16.65 -0.75 8.14
CA ALA A 122 -16.54 -2.01 7.41
C ALA A 122 -15.09 -2.48 7.28
N LEU A 123 -14.16 -1.57 6.98
CA LEU A 123 -12.71 -1.87 6.96
C LEU A 123 -12.21 -2.31 8.32
N ALA A 124 -12.62 -1.64 9.41
CA ALA A 124 -12.22 -2.01 10.76
C ALA A 124 -12.75 -3.39 11.19
N GLU A 125 -13.95 -3.77 10.72
CA GLU A 125 -14.49 -5.12 10.94
C GLU A 125 -13.71 -6.15 10.10
N LEU A 126 -13.46 -5.86 8.82
CA LEU A 126 -12.78 -6.76 7.91
C LEU A 126 -11.33 -7.00 8.33
N SER A 127 -10.63 -5.97 8.81
CA SER A 127 -9.25 -6.06 9.27
C SER A 127 -9.06 -7.12 10.36
N LYS A 128 -10.02 -7.23 11.28
CA LYS A 128 -9.99 -8.24 12.37
C LYS A 128 -10.18 -9.66 11.85
N ARG A 129 -10.93 -9.84 10.77
CA ARG A 129 -11.23 -11.16 10.19
C ARG A 129 -10.13 -11.65 9.26
N VAL A 130 -9.54 -10.73 8.51
CA VAL A 130 -8.60 -11.05 7.43
C VAL A 130 -7.15 -10.83 7.86
N GLY A 131 -6.93 -10.01 8.89
CA GLY A 131 -5.61 -9.79 9.48
C GLY A 131 -4.75 -8.80 8.69
N PHE A 132 -5.31 -7.63 8.34
CA PHE A 132 -4.54 -6.49 7.84
C PHE A 132 -4.61 -5.31 8.82
N ARG A 133 -3.70 -4.37 8.68
CA ARG A 133 -3.72 -3.09 9.40
C ARG A 133 -4.32 -2.02 8.51
N VAL A 134 -5.15 -1.15 9.09
CA VAL A 134 -5.62 0.07 8.41
C VAL A 134 -4.76 1.22 8.91
N ILE A 135 -4.17 1.99 8.00
CA ILE A 135 -3.36 3.15 8.33
C ILE A 135 -4.05 4.45 7.89
N PRO A 136 -3.61 5.62 8.40
CA PRO A 136 -4.11 6.90 7.94
C PRO A 136 -4.06 7.04 6.43
N GLY A 137 -5.14 7.56 5.85
CA GLY A 137 -5.29 7.71 4.41
C GLY A 137 -4.82 9.06 3.88
N LEU A 138 -4.86 9.20 2.57
CA LEU A 138 -4.54 10.44 1.87
C LEU A 138 -5.81 11.10 1.33
N GLY A 139 -5.97 12.39 1.61
CA GLY A 139 -7.05 13.20 1.05
C GLY A 139 -6.88 13.39 -0.47
N GLU A 140 -8.00 13.58 -1.19
CA GLU A 140 -7.94 14.02 -2.58
C GLU A 140 -7.51 15.47 -2.64
N ARG A 141 -6.28 15.71 -3.10
CA ARG A 141 -5.68 17.04 -3.17
C ARG A 141 -5.11 17.32 -4.54
N VAL A 142 -5.37 18.53 -5.03
CA VAL A 142 -4.90 19.00 -6.35
C VAL A 142 -3.37 19.00 -6.41
N ILE A 143 -2.71 19.33 -5.31
CA ILE A 143 -1.24 19.41 -5.24
C ILE A 143 -0.53 18.12 -5.70
N TYR A 144 -1.06 16.95 -5.41
CA TYR A 144 -0.45 15.69 -5.88
C TYR A 144 -0.44 15.59 -7.40
N ARG A 145 -1.47 16.12 -8.08
CA ARG A 145 -1.56 16.15 -9.54
C ARG A 145 -0.66 17.23 -10.16
N GLU A 146 -0.50 18.35 -9.48
CA GLU A 146 0.34 19.46 -9.94
C GLU A 146 1.84 19.14 -9.85
N LEU A 147 2.24 18.37 -8.84
CA LEU A 147 3.64 17.98 -8.65
C LEU A 147 4.09 16.85 -9.57
N PHE A 148 3.18 15.95 -9.93
CA PHE A 148 3.50 14.77 -10.74
C PHE A 148 4.21 15.10 -12.07
N PRO A 149 3.72 16.05 -12.91
CA PRO A 149 4.41 16.40 -14.16
C PRO A 149 5.79 17.02 -13.96
N ARG A 150 6.06 17.57 -12.76
CA ARG A 150 7.35 18.14 -12.39
C ARG A 150 8.35 17.08 -11.89
N GLY A 151 7.89 15.85 -11.68
CA GLY A 151 8.70 14.77 -11.11
C GLY A 151 9.12 15.01 -9.67
N VAL A 152 8.37 15.81 -8.92
CA VAL A 152 8.64 16.14 -7.52
C VAL A 152 7.48 15.73 -6.62
N THR A 153 7.77 15.58 -5.33
CA THR A 153 6.80 15.24 -4.29
C THR A 153 6.60 16.39 -3.30
N LEU A 154 5.65 16.27 -2.40
CA LEU A 154 5.46 17.23 -1.30
C LEU A 154 6.67 17.35 -0.37
N LEU A 155 7.52 16.32 -0.31
CA LEU A 155 8.72 16.33 0.53
C LEU A 155 9.79 17.23 -0.08
N ASP A 156 9.89 17.24 -1.41
CA ASP A 156 10.88 18.04 -2.14
C ASP A 156 10.59 19.54 -2.09
N LEU A 157 9.30 19.94 -1.89
CA LEU A 157 8.90 21.36 -1.84
C LEU A 157 9.61 22.17 -0.74
N GLN A 158 10.04 21.53 0.32
CA GLN A 158 10.78 22.23 1.38
C GLN A 158 12.18 22.62 0.89
N GLU A 159 12.87 21.71 0.21
CA GLU A 159 14.21 21.95 -0.33
C GLU A 159 14.18 22.97 -1.48
N LEU A 160 13.08 22.98 -2.26
CA LEU A 160 12.85 23.93 -3.32
C LEU A 160 12.41 25.34 -2.84
N GLY A 161 12.14 25.49 -1.54
CA GLY A 161 11.64 26.76 -0.99
C GLY A 161 10.19 27.11 -1.38
N GLU A 162 9.45 26.14 -1.93
CA GLU A 162 8.08 26.31 -2.45
C GLU A 162 6.99 25.88 -1.44
N LEU A 163 7.37 25.58 -0.20
CA LEU A 163 6.44 25.08 0.80
C LEU A 163 5.52 26.18 1.32
N GLY A 164 4.26 26.16 0.88
CA GLY A 164 3.23 27.08 1.36
C GLY A 164 2.38 26.52 2.51
N ILE A 165 1.65 27.41 3.19
CA ILE A 165 0.72 27.07 4.29
C ILE A 165 -0.35 26.09 3.81
N SER A 166 -0.81 26.22 2.56
CA SER A 166 -1.79 25.31 1.93
C SER A 166 -1.33 23.84 1.85
N HIS A 167 -0.02 23.59 1.93
CA HIS A 167 0.56 22.25 1.81
C HIS A 167 0.75 21.54 3.16
N ILE A 168 0.57 22.26 4.28
CA ILE A 168 0.85 21.72 5.63
C ILE A 168 0.00 20.49 5.92
N ALA A 169 -1.30 20.55 5.64
CA ALA A 169 -2.20 19.42 5.89
C ALA A 169 -1.85 18.20 5.02
N ALA A 170 -1.52 18.42 3.75
CA ALA A 170 -1.11 17.33 2.85
C ALA A 170 0.20 16.67 3.31
N ARG A 171 1.17 17.46 3.79
CA ARG A 171 2.41 16.93 4.37
C ARG A 171 2.17 16.14 5.65
N GLN A 172 1.25 16.61 6.48
CA GLN A 172 0.92 15.90 7.71
C GLN A 172 0.29 14.55 7.41
N GLU A 173 -0.67 14.47 6.47
CA GLU A 173 -1.25 13.21 6.00
C GLU A 173 -0.18 12.26 5.46
N LEU A 174 0.76 12.76 4.67
CA LEU A 174 1.86 11.95 4.13
C LEU A 174 2.77 11.40 5.24
N ARG A 175 3.11 12.22 6.24
CA ARG A 175 3.91 11.78 7.40
C ARG A 175 3.19 10.73 8.23
N GLU A 176 1.90 10.91 8.48
CA GLU A 176 1.08 9.95 9.22
C GLU A 176 0.96 8.64 8.46
N MET A 177 0.80 8.68 7.13
CA MET A 177 0.81 7.50 6.28
C MET A 177 2.15 6.76 6.38
N ILE A 178 3.27 7.44 6.19
CA ILE A 178 4.62 6.84 6.27
C ILE A 178 4.87 6.25 7.66
N SER A 179 4.53 6.98 8.72
CA SER A 179 4.63 6.46 10.09
C SER A 179 3.75 5.23 10.31
N GLY A 180 2.54 5.23 9.73
CA GLY A 180 1.61 4.10 9.77
C GLY A 180 2.12 2.84 9.08
N LEU A 181 3.01 2.96 8.09
CA LEU A 181 3.65 1.81 7.45
C LEU A 181 4.51 1.02 8.44
N ALA A 182 4.99 1.65 9.51
CA ALA A 182 5.84 1.02 10.53
C ALA A 182 7.06 0.31 9.92
N LEU A 183 7.66 0.94 8.90
CA LEU A 183 8.87 0.43 8.28
C LEU A 183 10.01 0.36 9.30
N PRO A 184 10.91 -0.62 9.20
CA PRO A 184 12.09 -0.66 10.05
C PRO A 184 12.90 0.63 9.88
N GLU A 185 13.53 1.10 10.97
CA GLU A 185 14.46 2.22 10.86
C GLU A 185 15.64 1.79 9.96
N ALA A 186 16.00 2.69 9.03
CA ALA A 186 17.19 2.48 8.22
C ALA A 186 18.38 2.29 9.19
N THR A 187 19.02 1.13 9.13
CA THR A 187 20.26 0.93 9.89
C THR A 187 21.29 1.90 9.32
N ALA A 188 21.57 2.98 10.07
CA ALA A 188 22.69 3.84 9.73
C ALA A 188 23.93 2.96 9.64
N ASN A 189 24.33 2.61 8.42
CA ASN A 189 25.60 1.96 8.20
C ASN A 189 26.67 2.90 8.77
N ALA A 190 27.19 2.53 9.93
CA ALA A 190 28.38 3.15 10.45
C ALA A 190 29.50 2.94 9.42
N ALA A 191 29.83 4.04 8.73
CA ALA A 191 30.97 4.13 7.82
C ALA A 191 32.28 3.91 8.57
#